data_7d9eb7a8a87c4bfbe7e92dd41cc0f2af
#
_entry.id   7d9eb7a8a87c4bfbe7e92dd41cc0f2af
#
_cell.length_a   1.000
_cell.length_b   1.000
_cell.length_c   1.000
_cell.angle_alpha   90.00
_cell.angle_beta   90.00
_cell.angle_gamma   90.00
#
_symmetry.space_group_name_H-M   'P 1'
#
loop_
_entity.id
_entity.type
_entity.pdbx_description
1 polymer ?
#
loop_
_entity_poly.entity_id
_entity_poly.type
_entity_poly.pdbx_seq_one_letter_code
_entity_poly.pdbx_strand_id
1 'polypeptide(L)'
;MCFAEIKNKGEIILKLIYGVSDKPKFSQTLVFAFQQMIAIMAATLLVPMLITSFGLDADPAAALFGAGIGTIVYLLFTKRKSPVFLGSSFTFLGAYAASIGQNYGYWGIIIGVAFAGLVYVVIGLVIKLAGTNWVNKLMPAVIIGPIVTLIGLSLSGTATSWVSGNGGDGYSWVSIIIGLFTFL
;
A
#
# COMPACT_ATOMS: atom_id res chain seq x y z
N MET A 1 15.83 7.78 -6.85
CA MET A 1 16.22 7.82 -8.27
C MET A 1 17.18 6.67 -8.53
N CYS A 2 16.79 5.73 -9.40
CA CYS A 2 17.68 4.66 -9.88
C CYS A 2 18.18 5.06 -11.26
N PHE A 3 19.51 5.03 -11.47
CA PHE A 3 20.08 5.10 -12.80
C PHE A 3 20.41 3.68 -13.26
N ALA A 4 19.97 3.32 -14.47
CA ALA A 4 20.34 2.06 -15.10
C ALA A 4 21.65 2.26 -15.86
N GLU A 5 22.72 1.57 -15.47
CA GLU A 5 23.99 1.52 -16.17
C GLU A 5 24.11 0.16 -16.86
N ILE A 6 24.27 0.17 -18.19
CA ILE A 6 24.43 -1.07 -18.97
C ILE A 6 25.90 -1.47 -18.89
N LYS A 7 26.20 -2.52 -18.15
CA LYS A 7 27.52 -3.13 -18.10
C LYS A 7 27.62 -4.24 -19.15
N ASN A 8 28.74 -4.31 -19.83
CA ASN A 8 29.14 -5.09 -21.01
C ASN A 8 28.82 -6.61 -20.97
N LYS A 9 27.56 -7.01 -20.79
CA LYS A 9 27.01 -8.39 -20.97
C LYS A 9 25.48 -8.43 -20.88
N GLY A 10 24.77 -7.31 -21.06
CA GLY A 10 23.30 -7.34 -21.08
C GLY A 10 22.64 -7.43 -19.68
N GLU A 11 23.39 -7.40 -18.60
CA GLU A 11 22.84 -7.27 -17.25
C GLU A 11 22.64 -5.78 -16.92
N ILE A 12 21.39 -5.43 -16.69
CA ILE A 12 21.02 -4.09 -16.20
C ILE A 12 21.28 -4.07 -14.69
N ILE A 13 22.39 -3.45 -14.30
CA ILE A 13 22.66 -3.21 -12.87
C ILE A 13 22.04 -1.87 -12.49
N LEU A 14 21.02 -1.92 -11.67
CA LEU A 14 20.43 -0.73 -11.07
C LEU A 14 21.37 -0.20 -9.99
N LYS A 15 22.12 0.87 -10.31
CA LYS A 15 22.97 1.54 -9.33
C LYS A 15 22.11 2.46 -8.48
N LEU A 16 21.88 2.07 -7.24
CA LEU A 16 21.22 2.93 -6.24
C LEU A 16 22.17 4.08 -5.88
N ILE A 17 21.69 5.32 -5.90
CA ILE A 17 22.46 6.50 -5.49
C ILE A 17 22.75 6.44 -3.99
N TYR A 18 21.80 5.91 -3.22
CA TYR A 18 21.91 5.70 -1.76
C TYR A 18 21.47 4.29 -1.42
N GLY A 19 22.29 3.57 -0.66
CA GLY A 19 21.95 2.29 -0.05
C GLY A 19 21.16 2.48 1.24
N VAL A 20 20.66 1.39 1.80
CA VAL A 20 19.85 1.40 3.05
C VAL A 20 20.65 1.93 4.26
N SER A 21 21.97 1.80 4.23
CA SER A 21 22.87 2.24 5.31
C SER A 21 23.47 3.63 5.10
N ASP A 22 23.24 4.23 3.94
CA ASP A 22 23.82 5.52 3.61
C ASP A 22 23.07 6.65 4.32
N LYS A 23 23.81 7.68 4.70
CA LYS A 23 23.27 8.88 5.35
C LYS A 23 23.34 10.06 4.37
N PRO A 24 22.26 10.35 3.63
CA PRO A 24 22.21 11.52 2.76
C PRO A 24 22.31 12.83 3.56
N LYS A 25 22.66 13.92 2.90
CA LYS A 25 22.69 15.25 3.52
C LYS A 25 21.28 15.60 4.04
N PHE A 26 21.20 16.36 5.14
CA PHE A 26 19.93 16.71 5.78
C PHE A 26 18.89 17.31 4.83
N SER A 27 19.31 18.21 3.93
CA SER A 27 18.42 18.81 2.92
C SER A 27 17.85 17.78 1.94
N GLN A 28 18.67 16.82 1.52
CA GLN A 28 18.22 15.72 0.63
C GLN A 28 17.25 14.78 1.35
N THR A 29 17.53 14.47 2.62
CA THR A 29 16.62 13.67 3.46
C THR A 29 15.26 14.33 3.59
N LEU A 30 15.22 15.65 3.75
CA LEU A 30 13.97 16.40 3.88
C LEU A 30 13.16 16.39 2.59
N VAL A 31 13.82 16.54 1.43
CA VAL A 31 13.15 16.45 0.12
C VAL A 31 12.61 15.04 -0.12
N PHE A 32 13.40 14.00 0.17
CA PHE A 32 12.95 12.62 0.01
C PHE A 32 11.79 12.27 0.97
N ALA A 33 11.86 12.75 2.22
CA ALA A 33 10.78 12.55 3.18
C ALA A 33 9.47 13.21 2.72
N PHE A 34 9.55 14.43 2.20
CA PHE A 34 8.39 15.16 1.69
C PHE A 34 7.80 14.47 0.45
N GLN A 35 8.65 14.06 -0.50
CA GLN A 35 8.24 13.30 -1.68
C GLN A 35 7.54 11.99 -1.29
N GLN A 36 8.13 11.25 -0.35
CA GLN A 36 7.56 9.98 0.11
C GLN A 36 6.25 10.18 0.87
N MET A 37 6.15 11.23 1.67
CA MET A 37 4.92 11.59 2.39
C MET A 37 3.77 11.83 1.42
N ILE A 38 3.98 12.63 0.36
CA ILE A 38 2.94 12.90 -0.65
C ILE A 38 2.55 11.62 -1.39
N ALA A 39 3.52 10.83 -1.80
CA ALA A 39 3.26 9.59 -2.56
C ALA A 39 2.41 8.58 -1.77
N ILE A 40 2.67 8.43 -0.48
CA ILE A 40 1.98 7.45 0.37
C ILE A 40 0.66 7.99 0.91
N MET A 41 0.55 9.30 1.11
CA MET A 41 -0.66 9.95 1.62
C MET A 41 -1.88 9.63 0.76
N ALA A 42 -1.74 9.72 -0.57
CA ALA A 42 -2.83 9.42 -1.50
C ALA A 42 -3.34 7.97 -1.34
N ALA A 43 -2.44 6.99 -1.29
CA ALA A 43 -2.81 5.59 -1.10
C ALA A 43 -3.44 5.32 0.28
N THR A 44 -2.96 5.98 1.32
CA THR A 44 -3.47 5.80 2.68
C THR A 44 -4.87 6.40 2.86
N LEU A 45 -5.16 7.54 2.20
CA LEU A 45 -6.47 8.20 2.23
C LEU A 45 -7.52 7.46 1.39
N LEU A 46 -7.11 6.79 0.32
CA LEU A 46 -8.02 6.13 -0.60
C LEU A 46 -8.83 5.00 0.08
N VAL A 47 -8.22 4.22 0.96
CA VAL A 47 -8.91 3.10 1.64
C VAL A 47 -10.06 3.56 2.53
N PRO A 48 -9.91 4.54 3.46
CA PRO A 48 -11.04 5.02 4.24
C PRO A 48 -12.12 5.66 3.37
N MET A 49 -11.77 6.37 2.29
CA MET A 49 -12.75 6.89 1.34
C MET A 49 -13.58 5.79 0.68
N LEU A 50 -12.95 4.66 0.33
CA LEU A 50 -13.65 3.50 -0.22
C LEU A 50 -14.54 2.82 0.84
N ILE A 51 -14.11 2.73 2.09
CA ILE A 51 -14.91 2.20 3.18
C ILE A 51 -16.16 3.05 3.41
N THR A 52 -16.02 4.38 3.32
CA THR A 52 -17.15 5.30 3.39
C THR A 52 -18.13 5.07 2.24
N SER A 53 -17.66 4.77 1.04
CA SER A 53 -18.53 4.45 -0.10
C SER A 53 -19.29 3.11 0.08
N PHE A 54 -18.82 2.22 0.95
CA PHE A 54 -19.53 0.98 1.33
C PHE A 54 -20.57 1.20 2.44
N GLY A 55 -20.72 2.44 2.93
CA GLY A 55 -21.74 2.80 3.92
C GLY A 55 -21.26 2.80 5.38
N LEU A 56 -19.96 2.72 5.63
CA LEU A 56 -19.38 2.86 6.96
C LEU A 56 -18.55 4.13 7.04
N ASP A 57 -18.90 5.05 7.94
CA ASP A 57 -18.19 6.33 8.10
C ASP A 57 -16.78 6.09 8.65
N ALA A 58 -15.77 6.25 7.78
CA ALA A 58 -14.36 6.05 8.11
C ALA A 58 -13.61 7.38 8.01
N ASP A 59 -13.04 7.84 9.11
CA ASP A 59 -12.28 9.09 9.16
C ASP A 59 -10.89 8.92 8.53
N PRO A 60 -10.60 9.62 7.39
CA PRO A 60 -9.29 9.60 6.77
C PRO A 60 -8.16 10.13 7.67
N ALA A 61 -8.46 11.08 8.58
CA ALA A 61 -7.46 11.62 9.51
C ALA A 61 -7.03 10.57 10.53
N ALA A 62 -7.98 9.77 11.04
CA ALA A 62 -7.67 8.65 11.93
C ALA A 62 -6.82 7.58 11.23
N ALA A 63 -7.06 7.31 9.94
CA ALA A 63 -6.26 6.38 9.17
C ALA A 63 -4.82 6.86 8.98
N LEU A 64 -4.59 8.15 8.70
CA LEU A 64 -3.26 8.74 8.60
C LEU A 64 -2.52 8.69 9.94
N PHE A 65 -3.21 9.03 11.03
CA PHE A 65 -2.65 8.98 12.37
C PHE A 65 -2.24 7.56 12.76
N GLY A 66 -3.11 6.58 12.50
CA GLY A 66 -2.84 5.16 12.72
C GLY A 66 -1.65 4.64 11.90
N ALA A 67 -1.56 5.02 10.63
CA ALA A 67 -0.44 4.70 9.75
C ALA A 67 0.88 5.28 10.27
N GLY A 68 0.86 6.52 10.78
CA GLY A 68 2.01 7.18 11.38
C GLY A 68 2.51 6.46 12.63
N ILE A 69 1.61 6.18 13.58
CA ILE A 69 1.95 5.44 14.81
C ILE A 69 2.44 4.03 14.46
N GLY A 70 1.74 3.31 13.59
CA GLY A 70 2.13 1.97 13.15
C GLY A 70 3.53 1.94 12.55
N THR A 71 3.85 2.94 11.72
CA THR A 71 5.19 3.07 11.13
C THR A 71 6.27 3.33 12.17
N ILE A 72 6.01 4.20 13.15
CA ILE A 72 6.97 4.49 14.22
C ILE A 72 7.23 3.22 15.06
N VAL A 73 6.16 2.52 15.45
CA VAL A 73 6.27 1.26 16.20
C VAL A 73 7.06 0.23 15.40
N TYR A 74 6.76 0.06 14.11
CA TYR A 74 7.50 -0.85 13.24
C TYR A 74 9.00 -0.49 13.17
N LEU A 75 9.34 0.79 12.98
CA LEU A 75 10.72 1.25 12.92
C LEU A 75 11.49 1.02 14.24
N LEU A 76 10.82 1.12 15.38
CA LEU A 76 11.41 0.81 16.68
C LEU A 76 11.73 -0.68 16.81
N PHE A 77 10.78 -1.56 16.45
CA PHE A 77 10.99 -3.01 16.49
C PHE A 77 12.05 -3.49 15.49
N THR A 78 12.09 -2.93 14.30
CA THR A 78 13.08 -3.30 13.27
C THR A 78 14.43 -2.61 13.44
N LYS A 79 14.61 -1.78 14.50
CA LYS A 79 15.84 -1.02 14.76
C LYS A 79 16.31 -0.22 13.53
N ARG A 80 15.38 0.30 12.74
CA ARG A 80 15.60 1.05 11.49
C ARG A 80 16.36 0.27 10.40
N LYS A 81 16.41 -1.06 10.48
CA LYS A 81 17.04 -1.91 9.44
C LYS A 81 16.20 -2.05 8.19
N SER A 82 14.87 -1.88 8.31
CA SER A 82 13.93 -1.97 7.19
C SER A 82 13.13 -0.67 7.13
N PRO A 83 13.46 0.25 6.21
CA PRO A 83 12.75 1.52 6.05
C PRO A 83 11.46 1.28 5.26
N VAL A 84 10.41 0.82 5.94
CA VAL A 84 9.09 0.59 5.35
C VAL A 84 8.08 1.51 6.02
N PHE A 85 7.22 2.12 5.23
CA PHE A 85 6.06 2.86 5.70
C PHE A 85 4.85 1.92 5.74
N LEU A 86 4.13 1.90 6.85
CA LEU A 86 2.89 1.14 6.98
C LEU A 86 1.72 2.05 6.62
N GLY A 87 1.00 1.70 5.57
CA GLY A 87 -0.20 2.39 5.12
C GLY A 87 -1.40 1.46 5.06
N SER A 88 -2.52 1.98 4.59
CA SER A 88 -3.75 1.21 4.39
C SER A 88 -3.56 0.15 3.30
N SER A 89 -4.15 -1.02 3.49
CA SER A 89 -4.01 -2.16 2.57
C SER A 89 -5.26 -2.33 1.70
N PHE A 90 -5.08 -2.29 0.39
CA PHE A 90 -6.14 -2.57 -0.58
C PHE A 90 -6.59 -4.04 -0.57
N THR A 91 -5.73 -4.95 -0.14
CA THR A 91 -6.05 -6.40 -0.09
C THR A 91 -7.21 -6.69 0.85
N PHE A 92 -7.39 -5.90 1.90
CA PHE A 92 -8.47 -6.09 2.87
C PHE A 92 -9.80 -5.44 2.47
N LEU A 93 -9.87 -4.68 1.36
CA LEU A 93 -11.10 -4.00 0.94
C LEU A 93 -12.27 -4.97 0.74
N GLY A 94 -12.02 -6.13 0.14
CA GLY A 94 -13.05 -7.16 -0.02
C GLY A 94 -13.59 -7.69 1.31
N ALA A 95 -12.69 -7.87 2.30
CA ALA A 95 -13.08 -8.29 3.64
C ALA A 95 -13.87 -7.19 4.38
N TYR A 96 -13.48 -5.93 4.19
CA TYR A 96 -14.22 -4.79 4.75
C TYR A 96 -15.63 -4.70 4.16
N ALA A 97 -15.76 -4.79 2.84
CA ALA A 97 -17.05 -4.79 2.15
C ALA A 97 -17.94 -5.94 2.62
N ALA A 98 -17.40 -7.15 2.78
CA ALA A 98 -18.12 -8.30 3.28
C ALA A 98 -18.59 -8.10 4.74
N SER A 99 -17.75 -7.53 5.61
CA SER A 99 -18.10 -7.25 7.01
C SER A 99 -19.21 -6.22 7.11
N ILE A 100 -19.19 -5.18 6.27
CA ILE A 100 -20.21 -4.15 6.21
C ILE A 100 -21.52 -4.72 5.66
N GLY A 101 -21.47 -5.48 4.58
CA GLY A 101 -22.64 -6.10 3.97
C GLY A 101 -23.36 -7.10 4.88
N GLN A 102 -22.68 -7.70 5.85
CA GLN A 102 -23.27 -8.58 6.86
C GLN A 102 -23.65 -7.87 8.16
N ASN A 103 -23.66 -6.55 8.18
CA ASN A 103 -24.01 -5.71 9.34
C ASN A 103 -23.10 -5.90 10.60
N TYR A 104 -21.89 -6.43 10.45
CA TYR A 104 -20.95 -6.52 11.58
C TYR A 104 -20.29 -5.16 11.91
N GLY A 105 -20.39 -4.19 11.00
CA GLY A 105 -19.91 -2.83 11.20
C GLY A 105 -18.41 -2.74 11.56
N TYR A 106 -18.05 -1.74 12.35
CA TYR A 106 -16.67 -1.53 12.82
C TYR A 106 -16.09 -2.69 13.61
N TRP A 107 -16.88 -3.32 14.46
CA TRP A 107 -16.42 -4.43 15.30
C TRP A 107 -15.98 -5.63 14.48
N GLY A 108 -16.69 -5.93 13.40
CA GLY A 108 -16.30 -7.00 12.47
C GLY A 108 -14.93 -6.71 11.81
N ILE A 109 -14.70 -5.46 11.41
CA ILE A 109 -13.43 -5.03 10.81
C ILE A 109 -12.29 -5.13 11.83
N ILE A 110 -12.47 -4.59 13.04
CA ILE A 110 -11.44 -4.59 14.09
C ILE A 110 -11.05 -6.03 14.46
N ILE A 111 -12.03 -6.89 14.70
CA ILE A 111 -11.79 -8.30 15.05
C ILE A 111 -11.10 -9.01 13.87
N GLY A 112 -11.57 -8.82 12.65
CA GLY A 112 -10.97 -9.42 11.46
C GLY A 112 -9.50 -9.01 11.26
N VAL A 113 -9.18 -7.74 11.42
CA VAL A 113 -7.79 -7.23 11.32
C VAL A 113 -6.94 -7.75 12.48
N ALA A 114 -7.48 -7.86 13.70
CA ALA A 114 -6.76 -8.42 14.83
C ALA A 114 -6.40 -9.89 14.60
N PHE A 115 -7.34 -10.70 14.09
CA PHE A 115 -7.06 -12.08 13.71
C PHE A 115 -6.04 -12.18 12.56
N ALA A 116 -6.13 -11.33 11.55
CA ALA A 116 -5.14 -11.28 10.48
C ALA A 116 -3.74 -10.96 11.05
N GLY A 117 -3.65 -10.00 11.97
CA GLY A 117 -2.39 -9.70 12.67
C GLY A 117 -1.83 -10.92 13.44
N LEU A 118 -2.69 -11.67 14.11
CA LEU A 118 -2.29 -12.89 14.82
C LEU A 118 -1.76 -13.96 13.85
N VAL A 119 -2.39 -14.14 12.69
CA VAL A 119 -1.90 -15.04 11.64
C VAL A 119 -0.50 -14.62 11.18
N TYR A 120 -0.24 -13.33 10.97
CA TYR A 120 1.10 -12.85 10.62
C TYR A 120 2.13 -13.13 11.71
N VAL A 121 1.76 -13.04 12.99
CA VAL A 121 2.66 -13.42 14.10
C VAL A 121 3.00 -14.89 14.04
N VAL A 122 2.02 -15.77 13.79
CA VAL A 122 2.24 -17.22 13.64
C VAL A 122 3.16 -17.49 12.46
N ILE A 123 2.92 -16.88 11.29
CA ILE A 123 3.79 -17.03 10.12
C ILE A 123 5.21 -16.55 10.45
N GLY A 124 5.37 -15.42 11.13
CA GLY A 124 6.66 -14.90 11.57
C GLY A 124 7.41 -15.87 12.49
N LEU A 125 6.70 -16.54 13.41
CA LEU A 125 7.25 -17.58 14.27
C LEU A 125 7.71 -18.80 13.47
N VAL A 126 6.90 -19.25 12.52
CA VAL A 126 7.24 -20.37 11.63
C VAL A 126 8.48 -20.02 10.80
N ILE A 127 8.57 -18.81 10.24
CA ILE A 127 9.74 -18.34 9.49
C ILE A 127 11.00 -18.35 10.37
N LYS A 128 10.86 -17.92 11.63
CA LYS A 128 11.98 -17.92 12.59
C LYS A 128 12.49 -19.33 12.89
N LEU A 129 11.62 -20.32 12.89
CA LEU A 129 11.96 -21.73 13.19
C LEU A 129 12.42 -22.50 11.94
N ALA A 130 11.71 -22.35 10.83
CA ALA A 130 11.92 -23.13 9.59
C ALA A 130 12.78 -22.41 8.54
N GLY A 131 13.16 -21.14 8.78
CA GLY A 131 13.89 -20.33 7.82
C GLY A 131 13.01 -19.74 6.69
N THR A 132 13.63 -18.98 5.79
CA THR A 132 12.93 -18.26 4.71
C THR A 132 12.80 -19.04 3.40
N ASN A 133 13.52 -20.15 3.24
CA ASN A 133 13.60 -20.87 1.97
C ASN A 133 12.25 -21.41 1.47
N TRP A 134 11.38 -21.84 2.37
CA TRP A 134 10.06 -22.33 2.02
C TRP A 134 9.13 -21.20 1.56
N VAL A 135 9.27 -19.98 2.10
CA VAL A 135 8.50 -18.80 1.68
C VAL A 135 8.82 -18.43 0.24
N ASN A 136 10.11 -18.39 -0.11
CA ASN A 136 10.56 -18.12 -1.47
C ASN A 136 10.08 -19.19 -2.47
N LYS A 137 9.93 -20.43 -2.02
CA LYS A 137 9.39 -21.53 -2.82
C LYS A 137 7.88 -21.46 -2.96
N LEU A 138 7.17 -20.96 -1.93
CA LEU A 138 5.72 -20.83 -1.92
C LEU A 138 5.24 -19.59 -2.73
N MET A 139 6.04 -18.52 -2.73
CA MET A 139 5.73 -17.24 -3.39
C MET A 139 6.76 -16.87 -4.48
N PRO A 140 6.87 -17.69 -5.54
CA PRO A 140 7.68 -17.29 -6.69
C PRO A 140 7.05 -16.08 -7.40
N ALA A 141 7.87 -15.32 -8.14
CA ALA A 141 7.43 -14.12 -8.86
C ALA A 141 6.26 -14.38 -9.83
N VAL A 142 6.16 -15.61 -10.36
CA VAL A 142 5.07 -16.06 -11.25
C VAL A 142 3.70 -16.03 -10.54
N ILE A 143 3.65 -16.22 -9.23
CA ILE A 143 2.40 -16.16 -8.45
C ILE A 143 2.11 -14.72 -8.02
N ILE A 144 3.13 -13.97 -7.61
CA ILE A 144 2.98 -12.59 -7.12
C ILE A 144 2.44 -11.66 -8.23
N GLY A 145 2.96 -11.80 -9.46
CA GLY A 145 2.54 -10.98 -10.60
C GLY A 145 1.03 -11.01 -10.86
N PRO A 146 0.43 -12.19 -11.09
CA PRO A 146 -1.02 -12.31 -11.29
C PRO A 146 -1.86 -11.80 -10.11
N ILE A 147 -1.42 -12.03 -8.86
CA ILE A 147 -2.15 -11.54 -7.68
C ILE A 147 -2.20 -10.01 -7.67
N VAL A 148 -1.07 -9.34 -7.90
CA VAL A 148 -1.00 -7.87 -7.96
C VAL A 148 -1.86 -7.33 -9.10
N THR A 149 -1.85 -8.01 -10.26
CA THR A 149 -2.69 -7.65 -11.41
C THR A 149 -4.17 -7.78 -11.07
N LEU A 150 -4.59 -8.85 -10.42
CA LEU A 150 -5.98 -9.05 -9.98
C LEU A 150 -6.43 -7.98 -8.99
N ILE A 151 -5.58 -7.56 -8.05
CA ILE A 151 -5.87 -6.46 -7.13
C ILE A 151 -6.08 -5.16 -7.93
N GLY A 152 -5.21 -4.86 -8.89
CA GLY A 152 -5.36 -3.69 -9.75
C GLY A 152 -6.65 -3.72 -10.58
N LEU A 153 -6.97 -4.85 -11.18
CA LEU A 153 -8.20 -5.03 -11.95
C LEU A 153 -9.46 -4.92 -11.09
N SER A 154 -9.44 -5.40 -9.85
CA SER A 154 -10.58 -5.28 -8.94
C SER A 154 -10.91 -3.82 -8.58
N LEU A 155 -9.91 -2.94 -8.61
CA LEU A 155 -10.06 -1.51 -8.35
C LEU A 155 -10.36 -0.68 -9.61
N SER A 156 -10.26 -1.27 -10.80
CA SER A 156 -10.44 -0.54 -12.07
C SER A 156 -11.84 0.08 -12.21
N GLY A 157 -12.88 -0.62 -11.74
CA GLY A 157 -14.25 -0.11 -11.75
C GLY A 157 -14.40 1.16 -10.90
N THR A 158 -13.80 1.17 -9.71
CA THR A 158 -13.78 2.34 -8.81
C THR A 158 -12.98 3.49 -9.43
N ALA A 159 -11.83 3.21 -10.00
CA ALA A 159 -11.02 4.22 -10.68
C ALA A 159 -11.79 4.84 -11.87
N THR A 160 -12.46 4.03 -12.67
CA THR A 160 -13.28 4.50 -13.79
C THR A 160 -14.43 5.38 -13.32
N SER A 161 -15.15 5.00 -12.26
CA SER A 161 -16.25 5.79 -11.71
C SER A 161 -15.78 7.15 -11.20
N TRP A 162 -14.61 7.22 -10.60
CA TRP A 162 -14.05 8.47 -10.09
C TRP A 162 -13.55 9.38 -11.21
N VAL A 163 -12.88 8.83 -12.22
CA VAL A 163 -12.43 9.60 -13.39
C VAL A 163 -13.63 10.10 -14.21
N SER A 164 -14.72 9.35 -14.28
CA SER A 164 -15.92 9.75 -15.01
C SER A 164 -16.84 10.72 -14.27
N GLY A 165 -16.56 11.06 -13.01
CA GLY A 165 -17.37 12.04 -12.25
C GLY A 165 -18.27 11.41 -11.19
N ASN A 166 -17.90 10.23 -10.69
CA ASN A 166 -18.47 9.59 -9.48
C ASN A 166 -20.00 9.43 -9.49
N GLY A 167 -20.58 9.02 -10.61
CA GLY A 167 -22.01 8.66 -10.66
C GLY A 167 -22.99 9.83 -10.50
N GLY A 168 -22.51 11.07 -10.52
CA GLY A 168 -23.37 12.25 -10.66
C GLY A 168 -23.95 12.34 -12.07
N ASP A 169 -24.88 13.26 -12.30
CA ASP A 169 -25.74 13.42 -13.49
C ASP A 169 -25.02 13.63 -14.83
N GLY A 170 -23.95 12.90 -15.10
CA GLY A 170 -23.24 12.88 -16.37
C GLY A 170 -21.71 12.83 -16.25
N TYR A 171 -21.09 12.43 -17.35
CA TYR A 171 -19.63 12.39 -17.48
C TYR A 171 -19.03 13.80 -17.32
N SER A 172 -18.13 13.95 -16.36
CA SER A 172 -17.37 15.20 -16.20
C SER A 172 -16.14 15.17 -17.11
N TRP A 173 -16.18 15.88 -18.20
CA TRP A 173 -15.03 16.03 -19.11
C TRP A 173 -13.79 16.58 -18.39
N VAL A 174 -14.00 17.45 -17.39
CA VAL A 174 -12.91 18.02 -16.57
C VAL A 174 -12.22 16.91 -15.77
N SER A 175 -12.97 16.02 -15.14
CA SER A 175 -12.42 14.90 -14.40
C SER A 175 -11.66 13.92 -15.29
N ILE A 176 -12.17 13.66 -16.50
CA ILE A 176 -11.52 12.81 -17.49
C ILE A 176 -10.19 13.41 -17.96
N ILE A 177 -10.18 14.73 -18.25
CA ILE A 177 -8.96 15.43 -18.67
C ILE A 177 -7.92 15.43 -17.56
N ILE A 178 -8.32 15.71 -16.32
CA ILE A 178 -7.42 15.66 -15.15
C ILE A 178 -6.88 14.23 -14.97
N GLY A 179 -7.73 13.20 -15.07
CA GLY A 179 -7.33 11.81 -14.97
C GLY A 179 -6.32 11.41 -16.03
N LEU A 180 -6.55 11.81 -17.29
CA LEU A 180 -5.60 11.56 -18.38
C LEU A 180 -4.28 12.31 -18.19
N PHE A 181 -4.33 13.55 -17.71
CA PHE A 181 -3.14 14.37 -17.45
C PHE A 181 -2.29 13.83 -16.29
N THR A 182 -2.91 13.19 -15.29
CA THR A 182 -2.20 12.54 -14.19
C THR A 182 -1.59 11.20 -14.56
N PHE A 183 -2.05 10.59 -15.68
CA PHE A 183 -1.55 9.31 -16.16
C PHE A 183 -0.31 9.45 -17.08
N LEU A 184 -0.09 10.64 -17.66
CA LEU A 184 1.07 10.98 -18.51
C LEU A 184 2.24 11.49 -17.69
#